data_c4418faa8ba5815451e41c5f8c06f170
#
_entry.id   c4418faa8ba5815451e41c5f8c06f170
#
_cell.length_a   1.000
_cell.length_b   1.000
_cell.length_c   1.000
_cell.angle_alpha   90.00
_cell.angle_beta   90.00
_cell.angle_gamma   90.00
#
_symmetry.space_group_name_H-M   'P 1'
#
loop_
_entity.id
_entity.type
_entity.pdbx_description
1 polymer ?
#
loop_
_entity_poly.entity_id
_entity_poly.type
_entity_poly.pdbx_seq_one_letter_code
_entity_poly.pdbx_strand_id
1 'polypeptide(L)'
;LSLDADERVTPELRAELEEAMRSGAADGYEIPRLSSFCGRFMRHSGWYPDYVLRLFKRGTARFSDNLVHERLLLQGRTARLQSNLLHYSFNDLESVLRKMDQYSTAGAQMQMQRGRKVTLIGAVLRGMWSFVRSYIIRGGILDGQEGFMLAVSNAEGTYYRYVKLLLLNRK
;
A
#
# COMPACT_ATOMS: atom_id res chain seq x y z
N LEU A 1 11.24 -17.70 -0.28
CA LEU A 1 10.77 -16.48 -0.94
C LEU A 1 9.28 -16.64 -1.23
N SER A 2 8.46 -15.64 -0.86
CA SER A 2 7.03 -15.53 -1.17
C SER A 2 6.84 -14.33 -2.09
N LEU A 3 6.15 -14.52 -3.21
CA LEU A 3 5.88 -13.46 -4.19
C LEU A 3 4.40 -13.49 -4.58
N ASP A 4 3.84 -12.30 -4.79
CA ASP A 4 2.51 -12.15 -5.37
C ASP A 4 2.61 -12.25 -6.91
N ALA A 5 1.51 -12.59 -7.57
CA ALA A 5 1.50 -12.81 -9.02
C ALA A 5 1.86 -11.57 -9.86
N ASP A 6 1.68 -10.37 -9.28
CA ASP A 6 1.98 -9.07 -9.86
C ASP A 6 3.33 -8.48 -9.39
N GLU A 7 4.17 -9.30 -8.73
CA GLU A 7 5.52 -8.92 -8.29
C GLU A 7 6.60 -9.51 -9.20
N ARG A 8 7.69 -8.77 -9.42
CA ARG A 8 8.85 -9.20 -10.22
C ARG A 8 10.16 -8.88 -9.52
N VAL A 9 11.03 -9.89 -9.48
CA VAL A 9 12.41 -9.79 -8.96
C VAL A 9 13.30 -9.23 -10.07
N THR A 10 14.02 -8.14 -9.76
CA THR A 10 15.04 -7.60 -10.67
C THR A 10 16.34 -8.41 -10.57
N PRO A 11 17.26 -8.34 -11.57
CA PRO A 11 18.56 -8.99 -11.49
C PRO A 11 19.36 -8.59 -10.24
N GLU A 12 19.32 -7.31 -9.85
CA GLU A 12 19.99 -6.77 -8.67
C GLU A 12 19.39 -7.36 -7.39
N LEU A 13 18.06 -7.39 -7.29
CA LEU A 13 17.38 -8.01 -6.16
C LEU A 13 17.70 -9.52 -6.07
N ARG A 14 17.78 -10.20 -7.20
CA ARG A 14 18.14 -11.62 -7.22
C ARG A 14 19.52 -11.86 -6.62
N ALA A 15 20.53 -11.08 -7.02
CA ALA A 15 21.88 -11.20 -6.48
C ALA A 15 21.90 -10.94 -4.96
N GLU A 16 21.18 -9.93 -4.51
CA GLU A 16 21.06 -9.58 -3.08
C GLU A 16 20.34 -10.67 -2.28
N LEU A 17 19.28 -11.28 -2.84
CA LEU A 17 18.59 -12.42 -2.24
C LEU A 17 19.49 -13.65 -2.09
N GLU A 18 20.28 -13.97 -3.13
CA GLU A 18 21.23 -15.08 -3.11
C GLU A 18 22.31 -14.87 -2.04
N GLU A 19 22.82 -13.62 -1.88
CA GLU A 19 23.76 -13.28 -0.82
C GLU A 19 23.14 -13.35 0.58
N ALA A 20 21.91 -12.82 0.73
CA ALA A 20 21.18 -12.88 1.98
C ALA A 20 20.92 -14.33 2.45
N MET A 21 20.61 -15.23 1.51
CA MET A 21 20.44 -16.67 1.79
C MET A 21 21.76 -17.34 2.18
N ARG A 22 22.86 -16.94 1.54
CA ARG A 22 24.20 -17.50 1.78
C ARG A 22 24.74 -17.07 3.14
N SER A 23 24.62 -15.80 3.48
CA SER A 23 25.06 -15.24 4.75
C SER A 23 24.27 -15.75 5.95
N GLY A 24 22.97 -16.02 5.76
CA GLY A 24 22.07 -16.45 6.81
C GLY A 24 21.96 -15.48 7.98
N ALA A 25 22.30 -14.21 7.79
CA ALA A 25 22.48 -13.19 8.83
C ALA A 25 21.19 -12.82 9.56
N ALA A 26 20.01 -13.08 8.96
CA ALA A 26 18.71 -12.86 9.57
C ALA A 26 17.77 -14.04 9.30
N ASP A 27 16.63 -14.07 10.02
CA ASP A 27 15.60 -15.10 9.84
C ASP A 27 14.59 -14.69 8.78
N GLY A 28 14.48 -13.39 8.50
CA GLY A 28 13.68 -12.85 7.41
C GLY A 28 14.22 -11.52 6.90
N TYR A 29 13.82 -11.18 5.67
CA TYR A 29 14.25 -9.97 5.00
C TYR A 29 13.06 -9.22 4.42
N GLU A 30 12.97 -7.94 4.79
CA GLU A 30 12.05 -6.98 4.19
C GLU A 30 12.67 -6.39 2.93
N ILE A 31 11.87 -6.34 1.87
CA ILE A 31 12.29 -5.86 0.56
C ILE A 31 11.53 -4.58 0.24
N PRO A 32 12.19 -3.50 -0.22
CA PRO A 32 11.50 -2.29 -0.62
C PRO A 32 10.70 -2.54 -1.90
N ARG A 33 9.38 -2.52 -1.80
CA ARG A 33 8.48 -2.72 -2.91
C ARG A 33 8.24 -1.41 -3.65
N LEU A 34 8.54 -1.40 -4.94
CA LEU A 34 8.34 -0.27 -5.84
C LEU A 34 7.11 -0.54 -6.70
N SER A 35 6.00 0.11 -6.37
CA SER A 35 4.71 -0.13 -7.00
C SER A 35 4.46 0.80 -8.19
N SER A 36 3.83 0.27 -9.25
CA SER A 36 3.41 1.06 -10.40
C SER A 36 1.98 1.58 -10.27
N PHE A 37 1.75 2.76 -10.83
CA PHE A 37 0.45 3.37 -10.98
C PHE A 37 0.31 3.85 -12.43
N CYS A 38 -0.62 3.26 -13.18
CA CYS A 38 -0.89 3.59 -14.59
C CYS A 38 0.37 3.65 -15.46
N GLY A 39 1.25 2.63 -15.32
CA GLY A 39 2.46 2.48 -16.13
C GLY A 39 3.72 3.14 -15.56
N ARG A 40 3.64 3.95 -14.50
CA ARG A 40 4.79 4.58 -13.86
C ARG A 40 5.07 3.99 -12.48
N PHE A 41 6.33 3.68 -12.18
CA PHE A 41 6.76 3.32 -10.83
C PHE A 41 6.85 4.55 -9.93
N MET A 42 6.09 4.52 -8.81
CA MET A 42 5.92 5.66 -7.91
C MET A 42 6.99 5.66 -6.84
N ARG A 43 7.74 6.76 -6.74
CA ARG A 43 8.80 6.92 -5.74
C ARG A 43 8.41 7.85 -4.58
N HIS A 44 7.30 8.55 -4.72
CA HIS A 44 6.81 9.53 -3.78
C HIS A 44 5.35 9.24 -3.39
N SER A 45 4.58 10.27 -3.03
CA SER A 45 3.17 10.14 -2.61
C SER A 45 2.95 9.25 -1.38
N GLY A 46 4.02 8.81 -0.73
CA GLY A 46 4.00 7.86 0.38
C GLY A 46 3.81 6.40 -0.05
N TRP A 47 4.12 6.09 -1.31
CA TRP A 47 4.11 4.73 -1.85
C TRP A 47 5.47 4.05 -1.76
N TYR A 48 6.54 4.82 -1.60
CA TYR A 48 7.88 4.29 -1.51
C TYR A 48 8.68 4.98 -0.39
N PRO A 49 9.56 4.26 0.33
CA PRO A 49 9.72 2.81 0.33
C PRO A 49 8.57 2.11 1.09
N ASP A 50 8.04 1.03 0.50
CA ASP A 50 7.07 0.13 1.13
C ASP A 50 7.76 -1.20 1.42
N TYR A 51 8.23 -1.40 2.65
CA TYR A 51 8.95 -2.61 3.03
C TYR A 51 8.00 -3.76 3.30
N VAL A 52 8.17 -4.86 2.54
CA VAL A 52 7.38 -6.08 2.66
C VAL A 52 8.27 -7.28 2.99
N LEU A 53 7.89 -8.10 3.95
CA LEU A 53 8.59 -9.33 4.29
C LEU A 53 8.31 -10.37 3.20
N ARG A 54 9.33 -10.73 2.41
CA ARG A 54 9.18 -11.67 1.29
C ARG A 54 10.17 -12.85 1.34
N LEU A 55 11.33 -12.68 1.94
CA LEU A 55 12.30 -13.78 2.14
C LEU A 55 12.37 -14.14 3.62
N PHE A 56 12.26 -15.43 3.97
CA PHE A 56 12.34 -15.92 5.34
C PHE A 56 12.79 -17.39 5.38
N LYS A 57 13.40 -17.81 6.48
CA LYS A 57 13.76 -19.21 6.75
C LYS A 57 12.49 -20.05 6.88
N ARG A 58 12.55 -21.28 6.37
CA ARG A 58 11.42 -22.20 6.49
C ARG A 58 11.14 -22.48 7.98
N GLY A 59 9.86 -22.40 8.37
CA GLY A 59 9.42 -22.65 9.75
C GLY A 59 9.50 -21.45 10.69
N THR A 60 10.09 -20.30 10.27
CA THR A 60 10.17 -19.09 11.11
C THR A 60 9.03 -18.09 10.88
N ALA A 61 8.28 -18.27 9.82
CA ALA A 61 7.18 -17.37 9.47
C ALA A 61 5.86 -18.12 9.31
N ARG A 62 4.78 -17.48 9.70
CA ARG A 62 3.40 -17.92 9.51
C ARG A 62 2.53 -16.79 9.04
N PHE A 63 1.49 -17.08 8.27
CA PHE A 63 0.45 -16.11 7.95
C PHE A 63 -0.42 -15.85 9.19
N SER A 64 -0.85 -14.60 9.35
CA SER A 64 -1.82 -14.26 10.40
C SER A 64 -3.20 -14.82 10.05
N ASP A 65 -3.99 -15.18 11.07
CA ASP A 65 -5.35 -15.71 10.91
C ASP A 65 -6.38 -14.64 10.46
N ASN A 66 -5.93 -13.46 10.07
CA ASN A 66 -6.80 -12.36 9.62
C ASN A 66 -7.24 -12.55 8.18
N LEU A 67 -8.49 -12.93 7.97
CA LEU A 67 -9.11 -13.15 6.65
C LEU A 67 -9.08 -11.94 5.68
N VAL A 68 -8.86 -10.72 6.17
CA VAL A 68 -8.94 -9.49 5.36
C VAL A 68 -7.56 -8.88 5.07
N HIS A 69 -6.59 -9.09 5.94
CA HIS A 69 -5.22 -8.60 5.78
C HIS A 69 -4.26 -9.67 6.30
N GLU A 70 -4.00 -10.69 5.47
CA GLU A 70 -2.95 -11.65 5.76
C GLU A 70 -1.61 -10.94 5.91
N ARG A 71 -1.01 -11.06 7.07
CA ARG A 71 0.34 -10.56 7.33
C ARG A 71 1.24 -11.74 7.63
N LEU A 72 2.42 -11.70 7.06
CA LEU A 72 3.45 -12.65 7.42
C LEU A 72 4.02 -12.26 8.79
N LEU A 73 3.85 -13.13 9.78
CA LEU A 73 4.40 -12.97 11.12
C LEU A 73 5.70 -13.77 11.19
N LEU A 74 6.81 -13.09 11.40
CA LEU A 74 8.12 -13.71 11.56
C LEU A 74 8.47 -13.84 13.04
N GLN A 75 8.99 -15.00 13.42
CA GLN A 75 9.65 -15.21 14.70
C GLN A 75 11.17 -15.20 14.44
N GLY A 76 11.86 -14.16 14.93
CA GLY A 76 13.29 -14.03 14.74
C GLY A 76 13.73 -12.65 14.28
N ARG A 77 14.99 -12.56 13.84
CA ARG A 77 15.62 -11.31 13.44
C ARG A 77 15.28 -10.97 12.00
N THR A 78 14.82 -9.74 11.78
CA THR A 78 14.54 -9.19 10.44
C THR A 78 15.68 -8.27 10.02
N ALA A 79 16.05 -8.33 8.74
CA ALA A 79 16.94 -7.37 8.08
C ALA A 79 16.24 -6.76 6.85
N ARG A 80 16.82 -5.70 6.28
CA ARG A 80 16.29 -5.04 5.08
C ARG A 80 17.25 -5.20 3.93
N LEU A 81 16.70 -5.50 2.76
CA LEU A 81 17.39 -5.41 1.49
C LEU A 81 17.25 -4.00 0.90
N GLN A 82 18.09 -3.69 -0.07
CA GLN A 82 18.12 -2.36 -0.70
C GLN A 82 17.55 -2.38 -2.14
N SER A 83 17.70 -3.50 -2.83
CA SER A 83 17.20 -3.67 -4.20
C SER A 83 15.69 -3.80 -4.25
N ASN A 84 15.07 -3.19 -5.26
CA ASN A 84 13.62 -3.09 -5.35
C ASN A 84 12.95 -4.39 -5.83
N LEU A 85 11.84 -4.72 -5.19
CA LEU A 85 10.83 -5.63 -5.73
C LEU A 85 9.82 -4.83 -6.55
N LEU A 86 9.74 -5.08 -7.85
CA LEU A 86 8.77 -4.40 -8.72
C LEU A 86 7.38 -4.98 -8.50
N HIS A 87 6.38 -4.10 -8.33
CA HIS A 87 4.99 -4.49 -8.13
C HIS A 87 4.08 -3.75 -9.11
N TYR A 88 3.43 -4.49 -10.01
CA TYR A 88 2.53 -3.96 -11.03
C TYR A 88 1.11 -3.82 -10.48
N SER A 89 0.93 -2.85 -9.59
CA SER A 89 -0.27 -2.72 -8.73
C SER A 89 -1.52 -2.27 -9.48
N PHE A 90 -1.37 -1.23 -10.34
CA PHE A 90 -2.48 -0.65 -11.09
C PHE A 90 -2.04 -0.41 -12.53
N ASN A 91 -2.57 -1.19 -13.44
CA ASN A 91 -2.23 -1.09 -14.87
C ASN A 91 -3.06 -0.01 -15.59
N ASP A 92 -4.27 0.27 -15.09
CA ASP A 92 -5.24 1.17 -15.68
C ASP A 92 -6.08 1.91 -14.63
N LEU A 93 -6.76 2.96 -15.07
CA LEU A 93 -7.61 3.77 -14.21
C LEU A 93 -8.86 3.00 -13.73
N GLU A 94 -9.36 2.07 -14.52
CA GLU A 94 -10.53 1.25 -14.14
C GLU A 94 -10.23 0.42 -12.89
N SER A 95 -9.04 -0.19 -12.82
CA SER A 95 -8.59 -0.95 -11.66
C SER A 95 -8.43 -0.06 -10.42
N VAL A 96 -7.95 1.18 -10.60
CA VAL A 96 -7.88 2.19 -9.53
C VAL A 96 -9.26 2.50 -8.98
N LEU A 97 -10.22 2.84 -9.86
CA LEU A 97 -11.58 3.22 -9.47
C LEU A 97 -12.30 2.06 -8.78
N ARG A 98 -12.17 0.83 -9.30
CA ARG A 98 -12.76 -0.37 -8.70
C ARG A 98 -12.24 -0.62 -7.29
N LYS A 99 -10.91 -0.59 -7.10
CA LYS A 99 -10.30 -0.76 -5.77
C LYS A 99 -10.66 0.42 -4.85
N MET A 100 -10.71 1.64 -5.35
CA MET A 100 -11.13 2.82 -4.58
C MET A 100 -12.56 2.65 -4.05
N ASP A 101 -13.50 2.17 -4.87
CA ASP A 101 -14.87 1.91 -4.43
C ASP A 101 -14.91 0.85 -3.32
N GLN A 102 -14.24 -0.28 -3.52
CA GLN A 102 -14.16 -1.36 -2.53
C GLN A 102 -13.56 -0.89 -1.20
N TYR A 103 -12.40 -0.22 -1.25
CA TYR A 103 -11.71 0.24 -0.03
C TYR A 103 -12.43 1.38 0.67
N SER A 104 -13.07 2.28 -0.07
CA SER A 104 -13.89 3.34 0.54
C SER A 104 -15.12 2.77 1.25
N THR A 105 -15.75 1.72 0.69
CA THR A 105 -16.88 1.01 1.29
C THR A 105 -16.47 0.26 2.56
N ALA A 106 -15.44 -0.58 2.47
CA ALA A 106 -14.93 -1.31 3.62
C ALA A 106 -14.45 -0.36 4.74
N GLY A 107 -13.78 0.72 4.36
CA GLY A 107 -13.32 1.74 5.31
C GLY A 107 -14.48 2.49 5.98
N ALA A 108 -15.58 2.77 5.28
CA ALA A 108 -16.78 3.37 5.86
C ALA A 108 -17.44 2.44 6.88
N GLN A 109 -17.60 1.16 6.55
CA GLN A 109 -18.15 0.16 7.45
C GLN A 109 -17.31 0.00 8.73
N MET A 110 -16.00 -0.06 8.58
CA MET A 110 -15.09 -0.14 9.73
C MET A 110 -15.18 1.09 10.64
N GLN A 111 -15.31 2.31 10.07
CA GLN A 111 -15.50 3.53 10.86
C GLN A 111 -16.86 3.55 11.56
N MET A 112 -17.91 3.06 10.91
CA MET A 112 -19.25 2.92 11.50
C MET A 112 -19.22 1.97 12.71
N GLN A 113 -18.56 0.80 12.59
CA GLN A 113 -18.41 -0.16 13.69
C GLN A 113 -17.67 0.44 14.90
N ARG A 114 -16.79 1.42 14.65
CA ARG A 114 -16.09 2.20 15.69
C ARG A 114 -16.91 3.37 16.24
N GLY A 115 -18.18 3.49 15.88
CA GLY A 115 -19.07 4.58 16.33
C GLY A 115 -18.69 5.96 15.81
N ARG A 116 -17.89 6.04 14.74
CA ARG A 116 -17.45 7.33 14.18
C ARG A 116 -18.62 8.01 13.44
N LYS A 117 -18.75 9.32 13.69
CA LYS A 117 -19.68 10.19 12.97
C LYS A 117 -18.89 11.23 12.18
N VAL A 118 -19.47 11.72 11.09
CA VAL A 118 -18.85 12.73 10.24
C VAL A 118 -19.92 13.63 9.63
N THR A 119 -19.57 14.88 9.36
CA THR A 119 -20.37 15.84 8.59
C THR A 119 -19.89 15.87 7.14
N LEU A 120 -20.72 16.38 6.22
CA LEU A 120 -20.35 16.54 4.81
C LEU A 120 -19.10 17.44 4.68
N ILE A 121 -19.05 18.56 5.39
CA ILE A 121 -17.89 19.45 5.41
C ILE A 121 -16.65 18.69 5.91
N GLY A 122 -16.80 17.89 6.95
CA GLY A 122 -15.72 17.05 7.46
C GLY A 122 -15.22 16.01 6.45
N ALA A 123 -16.09 15.46 5.58
CA ALA A 123 -15.69 14.57 4.50
C ALA A 123 -14.88 15.32 3.42
N VAL A 124 -15.35 16.51 3.00
CA VAL A 124 -14.65 17.36 2.04
C VAL A 124 -13.27 17.76 2.53
N LEU A 125 -13.16 18.27 3.75
CA LEU A 125 -11.88 18.70 4.33
C LEU A 125 -10.87 17.55 4.43
N ARG A 126 -11.33 16.32 4.72
CA ARG A 126 -10.46 15.14 4.75
C ARG A 126 -10.00 14.72 3.35
N GLY A 127 -10.85 14.84 2.34
CA GLY A 127 -10.47 14.63 0.95
C GLY A 127 -9.40 15.64 0.51
N MET A 128 -9.63 16.93 0.76
CA MET A 128 -8.66 17.98 0.46
C MET A 128 -7.32 17.77 1.17
N TRP A 129 -7.37 17.43 2.46
CA TRP A 129 -6.16 17.11 3.22
C TRP A 129 -5.41 15.92 2.66
N SER A 130 -6.13 14.87 2.21
CA SER A 130 -5.53 13.70 1.58
C SER A 130 -4.78 14.08 0.30
N PHE A 131 -5.34 14.98 -0.52
CA PHE A 131 -4.66 15.52 -1.69
C PHE A 131 -3.37 16.25 -1.31
N VAL A 132 -3.47 17.27 -0.44
CA VAL A 132 -2.32 18.08 0.00
C VAL A 132 -1.22 17.18 0.58
N ARG A 133 -1.60 16.25 1.43
CA ARG A 133 -0.65 15.29 2.03
C ARG A 133 0.06 14.43 0.99
N SER A 134 -0.66 13.88 0.02
CA SER A 134 -0.10 12.99 -1.01
C SER A 134 0.74 13.78 -2.02
N TYR A 135 0.19 14.86 -2.56
CA TYR A 135 0.80 15.61 -3.66
C TYR A 135 1.94 16.53 -3.21
N ILE A 136 1.71 17.29 -2.11
CA ILE A 136 2.66 18.30 -1.63
C ILE A 136 3.60 17.67 -0.58
N ILE A 137 3.05 17.24 0.56
CA ILE A 137 3.86 16.88 1.72
C ILE A 137 4.69 15.61 1.45
N ARG A 138 4.12 14.63 0.73
CA ARG A 138 4.80 13.39 0.36
C ARG A 138 5.45 13.44 -1.03
N GLY A 139 5.59 14.63 -1.59
CA GLY A 139 6.34 14.87 -2.80
C GLY A 139 5.74 14.27 -4.08
N GLY A 140 4.42 13.97 -4.11
CA GLY A 140 3.76 13.42 -5.30
C GLY A 140 3.95 14.24 -6.56
N ILE A 141 4.19 15.55 -6.42
CA ILE A 141 4.55 16.44 -7.53
C ILE A 141 5.80 15.97 -8.30
N LEU A 142 6.72 15.25 -7.64
CA LEU A 142 7.95 14.73 -8.24
C LEU A 142 7.71 13.47 -9.10
N ASP A 143 6.56 12.83 -8.93
CA ASP A 143 6.14 11.70 -9.76
C ASP A 143 5.35 12.15 -11.02
N GLY A 144 5.33 13.45 -11.34
CA GLY A 144 4.75 13.99 -12.56
C GLY A 144 3.22 13.88 -12.62
N GLN A 145 2.68 13.59 -13.79
CA GLN A 145 1.24 13.50 -14.02
C GLN A 145 0.61 12.35 -13.22
N GLU A 146 1.29 11.23 -13.12
CA GLU A 146 0.83 10.05 -12.36
C GLU A 146 0.78 10.36 -10.86
N GLY A 147 1.70 11.17 -10.34
CA GLY A 147 1.68 11.66 -8.97
C GLY A 147 0.46 12.54 -8.67
N PHE A 148 0.08 13.39 -9.63
CA PHE A 148 -1.14 14.19 -9.53
C PHE A 148 -2.40 13.30 -9.57
N MET A 149 -2.49 12.40 -10.57
CA MET A 149 -3.61 11.46 -10.69
C MET A 149 -3.78 10.59 -9.44
N LEU A 150 -2.68 10.09 -8.87
CA LEU A 150 -2.70 9.33 -7.62
C LEU A 150 -3.19 10.19 -6.45
N ALA A 151 -2.76 11.44 -6.36
CA ALA A 151 -3.19 12.34 -5.29
C ALA A 151 -4.69 12.65 -5.37
N VAL A 152 -5.24 12.84 -6.59
CA VAL A 152 -6.69 12.97 -6.83
C VAL A 152 -7.41 11.70 -6.40
N SER A 153 -6.97 10.52 -6.84
CA SER A 153 -7.59 9.24 -6.47
C SER A 153 -7.58 9.01 -4.94
N ASN A 154 -6.51 9.39 -4.25
CA ASN A 154 -6.42 9.33 -2.79
C ASN A 154 -7.42 10.28 -2.11
N ALA A 155 -7.59 11.47 -2.67
CA ALA A 155 -8.55 12.47 -2.19
C ALA A 155 -10.01 11.98 -2.35
N GLU A 156 -10.34 11.48 -3.54
CA GLU A 156 -11.66 10.93 -3.85
C GLU A 156 -11.97 9.71 -2.99
N GLY A 157 -11.05 8.75 -2.87
CA GLY A 157 -11.23 7.57 -2.03
C GLY A 157 -11.43 7.94 -0.55
N THR A 158 -10.75 8.97 -0.08
CA THR A 158 -10.95 9.51 1.28
C THR A 158 -12.31 10.18 1.39
N TYR A 159 -12.67 11.05 0.46
CA TYR A 159 -13.97 11.73 0.42
C TYR A 159 -15.11 10.71 0.40
N TYR A 160 -15.10 9.76 -0.53
CA TYR A 160 -16.15 8.74 -0.64
C TYR A 160 -16.26 7.84 0.58
N ARG A 161 -15.16 7.50 1.23
CA ARG A 161 -15.20 6.77 2.52
C ARG A 161 -16.03 7.49 3.55
N TYR A 162 -15.83 8.80 3.71
CA TYR A 162 -16.55 9.58 4.71
C TYR A 162 -17.95 9.95 4.28
N VAL A 163 -18.24 10.13 2.99
CA VAL A 163 -19.63 10.29 2.49
C VAL A 163 -20.41 9.00 2.69
N LYS A 164 -19.85 7.83 2.36
CA LYS A 164 -20.46 6.53 2.64
C LYS A 164 -20.74 6.36 4.14
N LEU A 165 -19.79 6.72 5.00
CA LEU A 165 -19.99 6.72 6.46
C LEU A 165 -21.15 7.65 6.88
N LEU A 166 -21.22 8.86 6.33
CA LEU A 166 -22.29 9.81 6.60
C LEU A 166 -23.65 9.21 6.25
N LEU A 167 -23.76 8.54 5.10
CA LEU A 167 -25.00 7.91 4.64
C LEU A 167 -25.37 6.68 5.49
N LEU A 168 -24.39 5.89 5.92
CA LEU A 168 -24.61 4.76 6.83
C LEU A 168 -25.14 5.21 8.20
N ASN A 169 -24.68 6.35 8.70
CA ASN A 169 -25.12 6.90 9.99
C ASN A 169 -26.51 7.56 9.94
N ARG A 170 -27.12 7.71 8.75
CA ARG A 170 -28.48 8.23 8.60
C ARG A 170 -29.56 7.14 8.63
N LYS A 171 -29.12 5.89 8.51
CA LYS A 171 -30.01 4.70 8.64
C LYS A 171 -30.13 4.27 10.09
#